data_27dca1b91e67cc9f8145660bf4668fb9
#
_entry.id   27dca1b91e67cc9f8145660bf4668fb9
#
_cell.length_a   1.000
_cell.length_b   1.000
_cell.length_c   1.000
_cell.angle_alpha   90.00
_cell.angle_beta   90.00
_cell.angle_gamma   90.00
#
_symmetry.space_group_name_H-M   'P 1'
#
loop_
_entity.id
_entity.type
_entity.pdbx_description
1 polymer ?
#
loop_
_entity_poly.entity_id
_entity_poly.type
_entity_poly.pdbx_seq_one_letter_code
_entity_poly.pdbx_strand_id
1 'polypeptide(L)'
;MFEKLISFFTGKANKSAVPGDVREMEAFVEYVVKALVDKPEEVEITTVDGNEGVTIQVRCWKEDIGKIVGKRGKTIMAIRSLVSGAAGRQHKRVSVDVLD
;
A
#
# COMPACT_ATOMS: atom_id res chain seq x y z
N MET A 1 -22.77 -6.64 -3.84
CA MET A 1 -21.82 -5.68 -3.33
C MET A 1 -20.38 -6.21 -3.32
N PHE A 2 -20.19 -7.35 -2.73
CA PHE A 2 -18.88 -7.97 -2.70
C PHE A 2 -18.39 -8.33 -4.10
N GLU A 3 -19.29 -8.86 -4.91
CA GLU A 3 -18.96 -9.18 -6.29
C GLU A 3 -18.54 -7.94 -7.06
N LYS A 4 -19.21 -6.83 -6.79
CA LYS A 4 -18.92 -5.61 -7.47
C LYS A 4 -17.51 -5.12 -7.13
N LEU A 5 -17.14 -5.28 -5.88
CA LEU A 5 -15.81 -4.89 -5.45
C LEU A 5 -14.74 -5.72 -6.12
N ILE A 6 -14.96 -7.01 -6.18
CA ILE A 6 -14.00 -7.91 -6.82
C ILE A 6 -13.90 -7.58 -8.30
N SER A 7 -15.02 -7.32 -8.92
CA SER A 7 -15.04 -6.99 -10.34
C SER A 7 -14.25 -5.72 -10.61
N PHE A 8 -14.38 -4.75 -9.72
CA PHE A 8 -13.65 -3.50 -9.86
C PHE A 8 -12.14 -3.74 -9.86
N PHE A 9 -11.66 -4.47 -8.87
CA PHE A 9 -10.24 -4.73 -8.78
C PHE A 9 -9.74 -5.57 -9.94
N THR A 10 -10.45 -6.64 -10.22
CA THR A 10 -10.04 -7.56 -11.27
C THR A 10 -10.05 -6.89 -12.63
N GLY A 11 -11.11 -6.15 -12.90
CA GLY A 11 -11.26 -5.54 -14.20
C GLY A 11 -10.19 -4.52 -14.50
N LYS A 12 -9.80 -3.77 -13.49
CA LYS A 12 -8.79 -2.76 -13.68
C LYS A 12 -7.39 -3.32 -13.66
N ALA A 13 -7.15 -4.24 -12.75
CA ALA A 13 -5.82 -4.80 -12.59
C ALA A 13 -5.42 -5.68 -13.75
N ASN A 14 -6.38 -6.39 -14.31
CA ASN A 14 -6.09 -7.35 -15.36
C ASN A 14 -5.48 -6.74 -16.59
N LYS A 15 -5.74 -5.50 -16.81
CA LYS A 15 -5.25 -4.90 -18.03
C LYS A 15 -3.77 -4.68 -18.00
N SER A 16 -3.23 -4.42 -16.84
CA SER A 16 -1.86 -3.98 -16.79
C SER A 16 -1.07 -4.62 -15.68
N ALA A 17 -1.72 -5.14 -14.67
CA ALA A 17 -1.01 -5.59 -13.49
C ALA A 17 -1.18 -7.08 -13.31
N VAL A 18 -0.09 -7.72 -12.95
CA VAL A 18 -0.08 -9.13 -12.59
C VAL A 18 -0.23 -9.17 -11.08
N PRO A 19 -1.00 -10.14 -10.52
CA PRO A 19 -1.10 -10.25 -9.08
C PRO A 19 0.29 -10.27 -8.47
N GLY A 20 0.52 -9.42 -7.49
CA GLY A 20 1.81 -9.30 -6.88
C GLY A 20 2.72 -8.28 -7.54
N ASP A 21 2.26 -7.67 -8.62
CA ASP A 21 3.00 -6.58 -9.23
C ASP A 21 3.12 -5.43 -8.23
N VAL A 22 4.27 -4.78 -8.23
CA VAL A 22 4.51 -3.68 -7.30
C VAL A 22 3.48 -2.57 -7.47
N ARG A 23 3.02 -2.34 -8.69
CA ARG A 23 2.02 -1.30 -8.91
C ARG A 23 0.69 -1.62 -8.24
N GLU A 24 0.34 -2.88 -8.18
CA GLU A 24 -0.87 -3.26 -7.46
C GLU A 24 -0.71 -3.05 -5.97
N MET A 25 0.47 -3.33 -5.47
CA MET A 25 0.76 -3.10 -4.06
C MET A 25 0.75 -1.62 -3.73
N GLU A 26 1.31 -0.81 -4.63
CA GLU A 26 1.24 0.65 -4.49
C GLU A 26 -0.20 1.12 -4.42
N ALA A 27 -1.02 0.63 -5.33
CA ALA A 27 -2.41 1.03 -5.39
C ALA A 27 -3.15 0.62 -4.11
N PHE A 28 -2.84 -0.55 -3.61
CA PHE A 28 -3.43 -1.03 -2.37
C PHE A 28 -3.04 -0.13 -1.20
N VAL A 29 -1.76 0.18 -1.09
CA VAL A 29 -1.27 1.02 0.00
C VAL A 29 -1.89 2.41 -0.11
N GLU A 30 -1.91 2.95 -1.31
CA GLU A 30 -2.49 4.28 -1.52
C GLU A 30 -3.96 4.30 -1.13
N TYR A 31 -4.70 3.30 -1.53
CA TYR A 31 -6.12 3.23 -1.22
C TYR A 31 -6.35 3.21 0.28
N VAL A 32 -5.62 2.33 0.97
CA VAL A 32 -5.80 2.18 2.41
C VAL A 32 -5.39 3.45 3.14
N VAL A 33 -4.25 4.01 2.77
CA VAL A 33 -3.75 5.21 3.42
C VAL A 33 -4.73 6.37 3.24
N LYS A 34 -5.22 6.57 2.03
CA LYS A 34 -6.16 7.65 1.77
C LYS A 34 -7.47 7.47 2.53
N ALA A 35 -7.83 6.23 2.79
CA ALA A 35 -9.04 5.96 3.54
C ALA A 35 -8.89 6.25 5.03
N LEU A 36 -7.65 6.26 5.51
CA LEU A 36 -7.40 6.44 6.94
C LEU A 36 -7.17 7.88 7.35
N VAL A 37 -6.72 8.72 6.41
CA VAL A 37 -6.28 10.08 6.75
C VAL A 37 -7.38 11.11 6.55
N ASP A 38 -7.19 12.28 7.17
CA ASP A 38 -8.12 13.39 7.00
C ASP A 38 -7.85 14.17 5.73
N LYS A 39 -6.62 14.16 5.28
CA LYS A 39 -6.24 14.92 4.08
C LYS A 39 -5.67 13.99 3.02
N PRO A 40 -6.53 13.25 2.34
CA PRO A 40 -6.05 12.32 1.32
C PRO A 40 -5.32 13.02 0.17
N GLU A 41 -5.60 14.29 -0.05
CA GLU A 41 -4.93 15.03 -1.11
C GLU A 41 -3.44 15.27 -0.79
N GLU A 42 -3.06 15.07 0.47
CA GLU A 42 -1.67 15.23 0.87
C GLU A 42 -0.90 13.92 0.84
N VAL A 43 -1.55 12.84 0.50
CA VAL A 43 -0.90 11.54 0.46
C VAL A 43 -0.07 11.41 -0.81
N GLU A 44 1.16 10.99 -0.63
CA GLU A 44 2.08 10.79 -1.75
C GLU A 44 2.75 9.44 -1.58
N ILE A 45 2.70 8.66 -2.62
CA ILE A 45 3.29 7.31 -2.62
C ILE A 45 4.46 7.29 -3.58
N THR A 46 5.61 6.87 -3.09
CA THR A 46 6.81 6.76 -3.91
C THR A 46 7.38 5.37 -3.76
N THR A 47 7.82 4.79 -4.85
CA THR A 47 8.43 3.47 -4.82
C THR A 47 9.89 3.58 -5.14
N VAL A 48 10.70 2.99 -4.28
CA VAL A 48 12.15 2.98 -4.44
C VAL A 48 12.59 1.55 -4.68
N ASP A 49 13.28 1.32 -5.78
CA ASP A 49 13.76 0.01 -6.15
C ASP A 49 15.22 -0.11 -5.71
N GLY A 50 15.50 -1.06 -4.86
CA GLY A 50 16.84 -1.25 -4.33
C GLY A 50 17.33 -2.66 -4.60
N ASN A 51 18.58 -2.89 -4.20
CA ASN A 51 19.19 -4.20 -4.40
C ASN A 51 18.51 -5.30 -3.63
N GLU A 52 17.98 -4.96 -2.48
CA GLU A 52 17.38 -5.97 -1.61
C GLU A 52 15.87 -6.02 -1.74
N GLY A 53 15.32 -5.25 -2.64
CA GLY A 53 13.88 -5.27 -2.82
C GLY A 53 13.35 -3.88 -3.06
N VAL A 54 12.04 -3.76 -2.98
CA VAL A 54 11.34 -2.53 -3.28
C VAL A 54 10.77 -1.96 -2.01
N THR A 55 10.85 -0.65 -1.84
CA THR A 55 10.27 0.02 -0.69
C THR A 55 9.19 0.98 -1.17
N ILE A 56 8.00 0.84 -0.65
CA ILE A 56 6.92 1.77 -0.92
C ILE A 56 6.93 2.80 0.20
N GLN A 57 7.21 4.05 -0.16
CA GLN A 57 7.30 5.13 0.80
C GLN A 57 6.02 5.94 0.79
N VAL A 58 5.47 6.18 1.97
CA VAL A 58 4.23 6.90 2.14
C VAL A 58 4.50 8.23 2.81
N ARG A 59 4.05 9.30 2.20
CA ARG A 59 4.08 10.62 2.81
C ARG A 59 2.66 11.12 2.95
N CYS A 60 2.41 11.87 4.00
CA CYS A 60 1.09 12.44 4.20
C CYS A 60 1.22 13.69 5.05
N TRP A 61 0.09 14.34 5.30
CA TRP A 61 0.05 15.47 6.20
C TRP A 61 0.55 15.00 7.56
N LYS A 62 1.43 15.81 8.13
CA LYS A 62 2.12 15.43 9.36
C LYS A 62 1.16 14.99 10.46
N GLU A 63 0.01 15.65 10.55
CA GLU A 63 -0.94 15.34 11.58
C GLU A 63 -1.69 14.04 11.34
N ASP A 64 -1.55 13.48 10.15
CA ASP A 64 -2.21 12.24 9.81
C ASP A 64 -1.33 11.01 9.99
N ILE A 65 -0.04 11.23 10.29
CA ILE A 65 0.88 10.11 10.43
C ILE A 65 0.41 9.11 11.45
N GLY A 66 -0.09 9.60 12.58
CA GLY A 66 -0.59 8.72 13.61
C GLY A 66 -1.74 7.85 13.18
N LYS A 67 -2.54 8.32 12.21
CA LYS A 67 -3.66 7.55 11.71
C LYS A 67 -3.20 6.38 10.85
N ILE A 68 -2.09 6.56 10.17
CA ILE A 68 -1.52 5.50 9.35
C ILE A 68 -0.79 4.49 10.21
N VAL A 69 -0.05 4.98 11.21
CA VAL A 69 0.70 4.10 12.09
C VAL A 69 -0.23 3.31 13.00
N GLY A 70 -1.21 4.00 13.56
CA GLY A 70 -2.17 3.38 14.45
C GLY A 70 -1.62 3.19 15.86
N LYS A 71 -2.46 2.75 16.76
CA LYS A 71 -2.07 2.52 18.14
C LYS A 71 -0.99 1.46 18.18
N ARG A 72 0.14 1.82 18.77
CA ARG A 72 1.26 0.90 18.94
C ARG A 72 1.74 0.33 17.62
N GLY A 73 1.50 1.07 16.53
CA GLY A 73 1.94 0.62 15.23
C GLY A 73 1.12 -0.49 14.61
N LYS A 74 -0.05 -0.78 15.15
CA LYS A 74 -0.83 -1.92 14.67
C LYS A 74 -1.31 -1.76 13.24
N THR A 75 -1.70 -0.56 12.87
CA THR A 75 -2.22 -0.35 11.52
C THR A 75 -1.13 -0.52 10.48
N ILE A 76 0.03 0.11 10.71
CA ILE A 76 1.11 -0.01 9.74
C ILE A 76 1.64 -1.43 9.69
N MET A 77 1.64 -2.14 10.81
CA MET A 77 2.07 -3.52 10.80
C MET A 77 1.13 -4.40 10.00
N ALA A 78 -0.17 -4.12 10.09
CA ALA A 78 -1.14 -4.86 9.30
C ALA A 78 -0.94 -4.61 7.81
N ILE A 79 -0.71 -3.37 7.44
CA ILE A 79 -0.45 -3.03 6.04
C ILE A 79 0.80 -3.74 5.55
N ARG A 80 1.85 -3.70 6.34
CA ARG A 80 3.11 -4.37 5.99
C ARG A 80 2.92 -5.87 5.83
N SER A 81 2.14 -6.47 6.71
CA SER A 81 1.91 -7.91 6.63
C SER A 81 1.18 -8.29 5.35
N LEU A 82 0.17 -7.52 4.98
CA LEU A 82 -0.57 -7.80 3.78
C LEU A 82 0.28 -7.64 2.54
N VAL A 83 1.06 -6.56 2.48
CA VAL A 83 1.94 -6.33 1.34
C VAL A 83 3.01 -7.41 1.27
N SER A 84 3.58 -7.76 2.41
CA SER A 84 4.62 -8.77 2.47
C SER A 84 4.10 -10.13 2.02
N GLY A 85 2.88 -10.46 2.42
CA GLY A 85 2.27 -11.71 2.00
C GLY A 85 2.06 -11.77 0.51
N ALA A 86 1.56 -10.68 -0.07
CA ALA A 86 1.34 -10.62 -1.50
C ALA A 86 2.66 -10.69 -2.26
N ALA A 87 3.67 -9.99 -1.75
CA ALA A 87 4.98 -9.99 -2.39
C ALA A 87 5.63 -11.36 -2.33
N GLY A 88 5.45 -12.06 -1.21
CA GLY A 88 6.04 -13.37 -1.04
C GLY A 88 5.54 -14.37 -2.06
N ARG A 89 4.28 -14.27 -2.44
CA ARG A 89 3.72 -15.16 -3.45
C ARG A 89 4.41 -15.01 -4.78
N GLN A 90 4.96 -13.83 -5.04
CA GLN A 90 5.65 -13.56 -6.29
C GLN A 90 7.16 -13.60 -6.12
N HIS A 91 7.62 -14.08 -4.98
CA HIS A 91 9.05 -14.16 -4.69
C HIS A 91 9.72 -12.80 -4.76
N LYS A 92 9.00 -11.78 -4.33
CA LYS A 92 9.53 -10.43 -4.28
C LYS A 92 9.61 -9.97 -2.85
N ARG A 93 10.47 -9.01 -2.61
CA ARG A 93 10.61 -8.42 -1.29
C ARG A 93 10.15 -6.98 -1.37
N VAL A 94 9.06 -6.68 -0.71
CA VAL A 94 8.49 -5.33 -0.73
C VAL A 94 8.24 -4.90 0.71
N SER A 95 8.68 -3.70 1.04
CA SER A 95 8.44 -3.14 2.35
C SER A 95 7.72 -1.81 2.23
N VAL A 96 7.14 -1.36 3.34
CA VAL A 96 6.37 -0.11 3.38
C VAL A 96 6.93 0.74 4.49
N ASP A 97 7.27 1.99 4.16
CA ASP A 97 7.77 2.95 5.13
C ASP A 97 6.89 4.18 5.13
N VAL A 98 6.65 4.72 6.31
CA VAL A 98 5.95 5.99 6.47
C VAL A 98 6.98 7.05 6.79
N LEU A 99 7.02 8.09 5.99
CA LEU A 99 7.99 9.16 6.16
C LEU A 99 7.34 10.38 6.81
N ASP A 100 8.08 11.02 7.68
CA ASP A 100 7.63 12.28 8.25
C ASP A 100 8.65 13.40 7.98
#